data_4ab8aefc611a3e631d20ae3b9ffe614f
#
_entry.id   4ab8aefc611a3e631d20ae3b9ffe614f
#
_cell.length_a   1.000
_cell.length_b   1.000
_cell.length_c   1.000
_cell.angle_alpha   90.00
_cell.angle_beta   90.00
_cell.angle_gamma   90.00
#
_symmetry.space_group_name_H-M   'P 1'
#
loop_
_entity.id
_entity.type
_entity.pdbx_description
1 polymer ?
#
loop_
_entity_poly.entity_id
_entity_poly.type
_entity_poly.pdbx_seq_one_letter_code
_entity_poly.pdbx_strand_id
1 'polypeptide(L)'
;KCAAEYGEVIVMAPDVEQSSMGQAITSAKPITYKKSPIHFEGMEAYRVSGTPADCVAMGIHLFDDIDLVLSGINIGSNLGNSAWHSGTLSAARQAVLFGIRGIALSVSVGEDEPDFDSLEPFVKAALRETVREHEMELLNINFPRQPEGDIVWTCQSIRHYDGKVIQQQDPMGRDHYWFTVFPIEEVEEGTDRWAVKNGKTSITPMILDLTNKKIWEAKNQ
;
A
#
# COMPACT_ATOMS: atom_id res chain seq x y z
N LYS A 1 -5.80 -12.32 10.08
CA LYS A 1 -6.60 -12.37 11.31
C LYS A 1 -7.78 -11.41 11.20
N CYS A 2 -7.59 -10.07 11.17
CA CYS A 2 -8.70 -9.11 11.07
C CYS A 2 -9.58 -9.30 9.83
N ALA A 3 -9.01 -9.62 8.68
CA ALA A 3 -9.74 -9.87 7.43
C ALA A 3 -10.71 -11.06 7.55
N ALA A 4 -10.33 -12.11 8.30
CA ALA A 4 -11.14 -13.31 8.48
C ALA A 4 -12.48 -13.07 9.23
N GLU A 5 -12.68 -11.89 9.82
CA GLU A 5 -13.97 -11.48 10.39
C GLU A 5 -15.00 -11.10 9.31
N TYR A 6 -14.56 -10.90 8.06
CA TYR A 6 -15.40 -10.42 6.96
C TYR A 6 -15.65 -11.48 5.88
N GLY A 7 -14.84 -12.54 5.82
CA GLY A 7 -15.00 -13.59 4.83
C GLY A 7 -13.85 -14.60 4.81
N GLU A 8 -13.89 -15.49 3.84
CA GLU A 8 -12.80 -16.41 3.57
C GLU A 8 -11.56 -15.65 3.07
N VAL A 9 -10.38 -16.03 3.55
CA VAL A 9 -9.13 -15.32 3.26
C VAL A 9 -8.14 -16.24 2.56
N ILE A 10 -7.66 -15.81 1.40
CA ILE A 10 -6.56 -16.41 0.68
C ILE A 10 -5.38 -15.44 0.70
N VAL A 11 -4.21 -15.91 1.09
CA VAL A 11 -3.00 -15.09 1.17
C VAL A 11 -2.11 -15.35 -0.04
N MET A 12 -1.80 -14.30 -0.78
CA MET A 12 -0.82 -14.36 -1.88
C MET A 12 0.23 -13.26 -1.70
N ALA A 13 1.49 -13.63 -1.66
CA ALA A 13 2.58 -12.70 -1.45
C ALA A 13 3.77 -13.00 -2.37
N PRO A 14 4.59 -12.00 -2.74
CA PRO A 14 5.86 -12.22 -3.42
C PRO A 14 6.77 -13.17 -2.63
N ASP A 15 7.54 -13.98 -3.33
CA ASP A 15 8.51 -14.91 -2.73
C ASP A 15 9.81 -14.22 -2.28
N VAL A 16 10.03 -12.99 -2.72
CA VAL A 16 11.12 -12.10 -2.31
C VAL A 16 10.59 -10.70 -2.04
N GLU A 17 11.33 -9.92 -1.27
CA GLU A 17 11.01 -8.52 -0.99
C GLU A 17 10.90 -7.70 -2.28
N GLN A 18 9.87 -6.84 -2.35
CA GLN A 18 9.53 -6.03 -3.53
C GLN A 18 9.41 -4.54 -3.18
N SER A 19 10.32 -4.03 -2.35
CA SER A 19 10.32 -2.63 -1.93
C SER A 19 10.52 -1.69 -3.12
N SER A 20 9.76 -0.60 -3.14
CA SER A 20 9.85 0.49 -4.13
C SER A 20 9.64 0.08 -5.60
N MET A 21 8.96 -1.04 -5.85
CA MET A 21 8.69 -1.52 -7.22
C MET A 21 7.58 -0.73 -7.94
N GLY A 22 6.81 0.09 -7.23
CA GLY A 22 5.69 0.84 -7.84
C GLY A 22 4.67 -0.10 -8.49
N GLN A 23 4.08 0.32 -9.61
CA GLN A 23 3.08 -0.46 -10.39
C GLN A 23 3.74 -1.44 -11.38
N ALA A 24 4.89 -2.02 -11.03
CA ALA A 24 5.55 -2.98 -11.91
C ALA A 24 4.77 -4.29 -12.02
N ILE A 25 4.71 -4.83 -13.25
CA ILE A 25 4.18 -6.15 -13.57
C ILE A 25 5.24 -6.99 -14.31
N THR A 26 5.19 -8.31 -14.16
CA THR A 26 6.09 -9.23 -14.84
C THR A 26 5.51 -9.67 -16.17
N SER A 27 5.97 -9.09 -17.29
CA SER A 27 5.50 -9.42 -18.63
C SER A 27 6.51 -10.19 -19.49
N ALA A 28 7.80 -10.17 -19.11
CA ALA A 28 8.89 -10.71 -19.94
C ALA A 28 9.28 -12.16 -19.59
N LYS A 29 8.73 -12.74 -18.54
CA LYS A 29 9.01 -14.11 -18.09
C LYS A 29 7.78 -14.74 -17.43
N PRO A 30 7.69 -16.08 -17.38
CA PRO A 30 6.62 -16.75 -16.65
C PRO A 30 6.62 -16.42 -15.16
N ILE A 31 5.42 -16.33 -14.59
CA ILE A 31 5.20 -16.22 -13.14
C ILE A 31 4.85 -17.62 -12.63
N THR A 32 5.41 -18.00 -11.49
CA THR A 32 5.11 -19.27 -10.82
C THR A 32 4.60 -19.01 -9.41
N TYR A 33 3.82 -19.94 -8.88
CA TYR A 33 3.37 -19.88 -7.50
C TYR A 33 3.56 -21.22 -6.79
N LYS A 34 3.69 -21.17 -5.48
CA LYS A 34 3.85 -22.36 -4.61
C LYS A 34 3.12 -22.12 -3.29
N LYS A 35 2.61 -23.18 -2.70
CA LYS A 35 2.04 -23.11 -1.35
C LYS A 35 3.11 -22.60 -0.37
N SER A 36 2.72 -21.70 0.51
CA SER A 36 3.63 -21.15 1.54
C SER A 36 4.00 -22.26 2.54
N PRO A 37 5.26 -22.32 2.98
CA PRO A 37 5.65 -23.20 4.10
C PRO A 37 5.16 -22.64 5.45
N ILE A 38 4.80 -21.36 5.52
CA ILE A 38 4.24 -20.75 6.72
C ILE A 38 2.77 -21.14 6.77
N HIS A 39 2.37 -21.71 7.90
CA HIS A 39 0.99 -22.09 8.14
C HIS A 39 0.23 -20.93 8.79
N PHE A 40 -0.88 -20.56 8.18
CA PHE A 40 -1.84 -19.62 8.73
C PHE A 40 -3.11 -20.39 9.09
N GLU A 41 -3.51 -20.33 10.35
CA GLU A 41 -4.67 -21.08 10.83
C GLU A 41 -5.94 -20.66 10.08
N GLY A 42 -6.58 -21.65 9.44
CA GLY A 42 -7.82 -21.44 8.69
C GLY A 42 -7.67 -20.69 7.35
N MET A 43 -6.44 -20.43 6.87
CA MET A 43 -6.21 -19.70 5.63
C MET A 43 -5.24 -20.44 4.71
N GLU A 44 -5.50 -20.41 3.41
CA GLU A 44 -4.53 -20.83 2.40
C GLU A 44 -3.55 -19.71 2.07
N ALA A 45 -2.27 -20.06 1.96
CA ALA A 45 -1.21 -19.08 1.67
C ALA A 45 -0.28 -19.56 0.56
N TYR A 46 0.06 -18.64 -0.35
CA TYR A 46 0.87 -18.91 -1.54
C TYR A 46 1.96 -17.84 -1.69
N ARG A 47 3.11 -18.27 -2.23
CA ARG A 47 4.23 -17.41 -2.64
C ARG A 47 4.28 -17.35 -4.16
N VAL A 48 4.48 -16.17 -4.71
CA VAL A 48 4.47 -15.88 -6.14
C VAL A 48 5.84 -15.32 -6.57
N SER A 49 6.41 -15.82 -7.66
CA SER A 49 7.68 -15.31 -8.22
C SER A 49 7.48 -14.03 -9.03
N GLY A 50 6.76 -13.06 -8.47
CA GLY A 50 6.38 -11.82 -9.14
C GLY A 50 6.25 -10.65 -8.18
N THR A 51 5.74 -9.54 -8.70
CA THR A 51 5.48 -8.31 -7.95
C THR A 51 4.20 -8.43 -7.10
N PRO A 52 3.92 -7.48 -6.20
CA PRO A 52 2.64 -7.43 -5.49
C PRO A 52 1.42 -7.34 -6.44
N ALA A 53 1.54 -6.62 -7.56
CA ALA A 53 0.51 -6.57 -8.60
C ALA A 53 0.32 -7.94 -9.28
N ASP A 54 1.40 -8.66 -9.55
CA ASP A 54 1.33 -10.02 -10.11
C ASP A 54 0.65 -11.00 -9.15
N CYS A 55 0.85 -10.85 -7.84
CA CYS A 55 0.16 -11.67 -6.83
C CYS A 55 -1.35 -11.49 -6.92
N VAL A 56 -1.82 -10.27 -7.09
CA VAL A 56 -3.26 -9.98 -7.25
C VAL A 56 -3.78 -10.57 -8.55
N ALA A 57 -3.10 -10.35 -9.67
CA ALA A 57 -3.49 -10.90 -10.96
C ALA A 57 -3.57 -12.43 -10.93
N MET A 58 -2.59 -13.09 -10.29
CA MET A 58 -2.59 -14.55 -10.09
C MET A 58 -3.71 -15.01 -9.17
N GLY A 59 -3.96 -14.28 -8.07
CA GLY A 59 -5.04 -14.61 -7.14
C GLY A 59 -6.42 -14.58 -7.82
N ILE A 60 -6.70 -13.52 -8.54
CA ILE A 60 -7.96 -13.36 -9.30
C ILE A 60 -8.11 -14.43 -10.39
N HIS A 61 -7.01 -14.89 -10.98
CA HIS A 61 -7.05 -15.96 -11.99
C HIS A 61 -7.27 -17.35 -11.38
N LEU A 62 -6.74 -17.59 -10.20
CA LEU A 62 -6.73 -18.93 -9.58
C LEU A 62 -7.95 -19.19 -8.69
N PHE A 63 -8.60 -18.16 -8.22
CA PHE A 63 -9.72 -18.27 -7.28
C PHE A 63 -10.92 -17.47 -7.80
N ASP A 64 -12.08 -18.09 -7.71
CA ASP A 64 -13.34 -17.47 -8.08
C ASP A 64 -13.86 -16.57 -6.93
N ASP A 65 -14.78 -15.67 -7.24
CA ASP A 65 -15.57 -14.88 -6.29
C ASP A 65 -14.73 -14.04 -5.30
N ILE A 66 -13.68 -13.37 -5.79
CA ILE A 66 -12.91 -12.42 -5.00
C ILE A 66 -13.64 -11.06 -4.92
N ASP A 67 -14.13 -10.70 -3.74
CA ASP A 67 -14.86 -9.44 -3.52
C ASP A 67 -13.96 -8.26 -3.18
N LEU A 68 -12.80 -8.52 -2.55
CA LEU A 68 -11.94 -7.50 -2.00
C LEU A 68 -10.47 -7.96 -1.94
N VAL A 69 -9.56 -7.07 -2.28
CA VAL A 69 -8.13 -7.25 -2.05
C VAL A 69 -7.67 -6.34 -0.92
N LEU A 70 -7.14 -6.94 0.15
CA LEU A 70 -6.43 -6.23 1.21
C LEU A 70 -4.93 -6.41 1.01
N SER A 71 -4.21 -5.33 0.80
CA SER A 71 -2.76 -5.35 0.62
C SER A 71 -2.04 -4.76 1.82
N GLY A 72 -1.25 -5.55 2.50
CA GLY A 72 -0.48 -5.13 3.69
C GLY A 72 -0.66 -6.12 4.86
N ILE A 73 -0.30 -5.78 6.10
CA ILE A 73 0.09 -4.41 6.51
C ILE A 73 1.57 -4.21 6.19
N ASN A 74 1.89 -3.19 5.41
CA ASN A 74 3.25 -2.82 5.06
C ASN A 74 3.93 -2.09 6.23
N ILE A 75 5.16 -2.49 6.54
CA ILE A 75 6.02 -1.72 7.45
C ILE A 75 6.68 -0.60 6.67
N GLY A 76 6.21 0.61 6.88
CA GLY A 76 6.55 1.81 6.14
C GLY A 76 5.31 2.49 5.59
N SER A 77 5.08 3.74 5.97
CA SER A 77 3.93 4.52 5.50
C SER A 77 3.99 4.77 3.99
N ASN A 78 2.83 4.72 3.35
CA ASN A 78 2.65 5.07 1.95
C ASN A 78 1.85 6.38 1.84
N LEU A 79 2.50 7.50 2.18
CA LEU A 79 1.91 8.83 2.29
C LEU A 79 2.32 9.73 1.12
N GLY A 80 1.44 10.63 0.71
CA GLY A 80 1.73 11.59 -0.34
C GLY A 80 2.31 10.94 -1.60
N ASN A 81 3.32 11.56 -2.17
CA ASN A 81 3.95 11.08 -3.42
C ASN A 81 4.68 9.73 -3.28
N SER A 82 5.02 9.27 -2.07
CA SER A 82 5.61 7.94 -1.89
C SER A 82 4.70 6.81 -2.34
N ALA A 83 3.39 7.06 -2.36
CA ALA A 83 2.38 6.15 -2.91
C ALA A 83 2.66 5.69 -4.36
N TRP A 84 3.38 6.49 -5.15
CA TRP A 84 3.77 6.12 -6.52
C TRP A 84 4.79 4.97 -6.59
N HIS A 85 5.63 4.83 -5.56
CA HIS A 85 6.65 3.79 -5.46
C HIS A 85 6.17 2.56 -4.69
N SER A 86 4.99 2.63 -4.08
CA SER A 86 4.48 1.58 -3.19
C SER A 86 4.05 0.34 -3.95
N GLY A 87 4.67 -0.81 -3.64
CA GLY A 87 4.19 -2.13 -4.07
C GLY A 87 2.88 -2.52 -3.38
N THR A 88 2.68 -2.11 -2.14
CA THR A 88 1.44 -2.35 -1.37
C THR A 88 0.25 -1.66 -2.02
N LEU A 89 0.39 -0.39 -2.37
CA LEU A 89 -0.67 0.34 -3.07
C LEU A 89 -0.83 -0.16 -4.52
N SER A 90 0.24 -0.63 -5.14
CA SER A 90 0.20 -1.27 -6.46
C SER A 90 -0.71 -2.49 -6.48
N ALA A 91 -0.64 -3.36 -5.48
CA ALA A 91 -1.53 -4.51 -5.37
C ALA A 91 -3.00 -4.09 -5.25
N ALA A 92 -3.30 -3.10 -4.39
CA ALA A 92 -4.66 -2.57 -4.27
C ALA A 92 -5.16 -1.94 -5.59
N ARG A 93 -4.31 -1.17 -6.29
CA ARG A 93 -4.62 -0.62 -7.62
C ARG A 93 -4.86 -1.71 -8.67
N GLN A 94 -4.06 -2.79 -8.61
CA GLN A 94 -4.21 -3.91 -9.55
C GLN A 94 -5.56 -4.59 -9.39
N ALA A 95 -6.08 -4.70 -8.17
CA ALA A 95 -7.43 -5.21 -7.94
C ALA A 95 -8.48 -4.34 -8.65
N VAL A 96 -8.38 -3.02 -8.50
CA VAL A 96 -9.32 -2.06 -9.14
C VAL A 96 -9.23 -2.12 -10.66
N LEU A 97 -8.05 -2.34 -11.24
CA LEU A 97 -7.89 -2.57 -12.68
C LEU A 97 -8.62 -3.83 -13.18
N PHE A 98 -8.87 -4.80 -12.31
CA PHE A 98 -9.67 -6.00 -12.58
C PHE A 98 -11.15 -5.86 -12.14
N GLY A 99 -11.58 -4.67 -11.74
CA GLY A 99 -12.95 -4.40 -11.29
C GLY A 99 -13.26 -4.88 -9.87
N ILE A 100 -12.24 -5.16 -9.07
CA ILE A 100 -12.35 -5.62 -7.69
C ILE A 100 -11.83 -4.50 -6.77
N ARG A 101 -12.50 -4.28 -5.65
CA ARG A 101 -12.07 -3.27 -4.67
C ARG A 101 -10.71 -3.58 -4.08
N GLY A 102 -9.91 -2.53 -3.85
CA GLY A 102 -8.57 -2.63 -3.28
C GLY A 102 -8.35 -1.70 -2.10
N ILE A 103 -7.85 -2.23 -0.99
CA ILE A 103 -7.47 -1.46 0.20
C ILE A 103 -6.02 -1.74 0.53
N ALA A 104 -5.20 -0.69 0.50
CA ALA A 104 -3.81 -0.75 0.96
C ALA A 104 -3.73 -0.34 2.43
N LEU A 105 -2.97 -1.10 3.22
CA LEU A 105 -2.78 -0.91 4.66
C LEU A 105 -1.29 -0.76 4.94
N SER A 106 -0.90 0.29 5.66
CA SER A 106 0.50 0.57 5.99
C SER A 106 0.62 1.12 7.40
N VAL A 107 1.72 0.83 8.08
CA VAL A 107 2.05 1.38 9.41
C VAL A 107 3.39 2.10 9.37
N SER A 108 3.51 3.19 10.12
CA SER A 108 4.74 3.99 10.18
C SER A 108 5.91 3.19 10.72
N VAL A 109 7.11 3.41 10.15
CA VAL A 109 8.38 2.86 10.63
C VAL A 109 8.76 3.48 11.98
N GLY A 110 9.47 2.74 12.81
CA GLY A 110 10.11 3.16 14.03
C GLY A 110 11.45 2.45 14.20
N GLU A 111 12.09 2.59 15.37
CA GLU A 111 13.35 1.90 15.66
C GLU A 111 13.19 0.39 15.78
N ASP A 112 12.05 -0.05 16.34
CA ASP A 112 11.71 -1.47 16.50
C ASP A 112 10.61 -1.91 15.51
N GLU A 113 10.34 -3.21 15.42
CA GLU A 113 9.17 -3.73 14.68
C GLU A 113 7.86 -3.21 15.27
N PRO A 114 6.80 -2.97 14.44
CA PRO A 114 5.49 -2.59 14.95
C PRO A 114 4.90 -3.69 15.85
N ASP A 115 4.29 -3.27 16.95
CA ASP A 115 3.46 -4.15 17.75
C ASP A 115 2.09 -4.32 17.07
N PHE A 116 1.94 -5.40 16.32
CA PHE A 116 0.72 -5.70 15.58
C PHE A 116 -0.46 -6.06 16.48
N ASP A 117 -0.22 -6.52 17.71
CA ASP A 117 -1.30 -6.82 18.64
C ASP A 117 -1.93 -5.52 19.18
N SER A 118 -1.11 -4.53 19.50
CA SER A 118 -1.61 -3.19 19.87
C SER A 118 -2.25 -2.43 18.71
N LEU A 119 -1.87 -2.73 17.47
CA LEU A 119 -2.44 -2.15 16.25
C LEU A 119 -3.79 -2.79 15.87
N GLU A 120 -4.04 -4.04 16.26
CA GLU A 120 -5.25 -4.81 15.85
C GLU A 120 -6.58 -4.05 16.04
N PRO A 121 -6.86 -3.37 17.18
CA PRO A 121 -8.10 -2.63 17.38
C PRO A 121 -8.32 -1.53 16.33
N PHE A 122 -7.27 -0.82 15.94
CA PHE A 122 -7.32 0.26 14.96
C PHE A 122 -7.52 -0.29 13.54
N VAL A 123 -6.86 -1.40 13.21
CA VAL A 123 -7.09 -2.11 11.94
C VAL A 123 -8.55 -2.57 11.84
N LYS A 124 -9.10 -3.18 12.89
CA LYS A 124 -10.50 -3.60 12.92
C LYS A 124 -11.46 -2.42 12.78
N ALA A 125 -11.17 -1.30 13.44
CA ALA A 125 -11.97 -0.09 13.31
C ALA A 125 -11.97 0.45 11.87
N ALA A 126 -10.78 0.55 11.25
CA ALA A 126 -10.64 1.00 9.86
C ALA A 126 -11.34 0.05 8.86
N LEU A 127 -11.19 -1.26 9.03
CA LEU A 127 -11.87 -2.25 8.18
C LEU A 127 -13.38 -2.22 8.35
N ARG A 128 -13.88 -2.02 9.57
CA ARG A 128 -15.34 -1.87 9.86
C ARG A 128 -15.92 -0.69 9.11
N GLU A 129 -15.19 0.42 9.03
CA GLU A 129 -15.61 1.63 8.34
C GLU A 129 -15.54 1.49 6.82
N THR A 130 -14.62 0.66 6.29
CA THR A 130 -14.30 0.68 4.86
C THR A 130 -14.74 -0.56 4.08
N VAL A 131 -14.76 -1.76 4.67
CA VAL A 131 -15.05 -3.02 3.94
C VAL A 131 -16.42 -3.04 3.28
N ARG A 132 -17.40 -2.37 3.84
CA ARG A 132 -18.79 -2.35 3.33
C ARG A 132 -19.11 -1.14 2.45
N GLU A 133 -18.18 -0.22 2.28
CA GLU A 133 -18.36 1.00 1.49
C GLU A 133 -18.09 0.72 0.00
N HIS A 134 -19.09 0.22 -0.71
CA HIS A 134 -18.95 -0.24 -2.11
C HIS A 134 -18.70 0.87 -3.12
N GLU A 135 -18.95 2.13 -2.80
CA GLU A 135 -18.71 3.27 -3.67
C GLU A 135 -17.21 3.63 -3.79
N MET A 136 -16.37 3.13 -2.86
CA MET A 136 -14.94 3.43 -2.80
C MET A 136 -14.13 2.25 -3.33
N GLU A 137 -13.69 2.35 -4.57
CA GLU A 137 -12.95 1.27 -5.22
C GLU A 137 -11.53 1.10 -4.69
N LEU A 138 -10.84 2.22 -4.37
CA LEU A 138 -9.45 2.24 -3.92
C LEU A 138 -9.29 3.07 -2.66
N LEU A 139 -8.73 2.45 -1.62
CA LEU A 139 -8.43 3.13 -0.37
C LEU A 139 -6.95 2.92 0.01
N ASN A 140 -6.33 3.99 0.54
CA ASN A 140 -5.00 3.95 1.14
C ASN A 140 -5.10 4.29 2.62
N ILE A 141 -4.88 3.31 3.49
CA ILE A 141 -4.99 3.44 4.94
C ILE A 141 -3.59 3.42 5.54
N ASN A 142 -3.27 4.46 6.31
CA ASN A 142 -2.00 4.56 7.00
C ASN A 142 -2.22 4.72 8.51
N PHE A 143 -1.61 3.82 9.26
CA PHE A 143 -1.61 3.85 10.71
C PHE A 143 -0.35 4.54 11.22
N PRO A 144 -0.43 5.45 12.19
CA PRO A 144 0.75 5.85 12.94
C PRO A 144 1.29 4.63 13.71
N ARG A 145 2.55 4.69 14.13
CA ARG A 145 3.16 3.57 14.85
C ARG A 145 2.45 3.23 16.17
N GLN A 146 1.98 4.25 16.83
CA GLN A 146 1.16 4.18 18.05
C GLN A 146 -0.07 5.04 17.81
N PRO A 147 -1.18 4.46 17.32
CA PRO A 147 -2.40 5.22 17.12
C PRO A 147 -2.97 5.67 18.47
N GLU A 148 -3.21 6.96 18.62
CA GLU A 148 -3.76 7.55 19.84
C GLU A 148 -5.13 8.19 19.61
N GLY A 149 -5.52 8.31 18.35
CA GLY A 149 -6.65 9.13 17.96
C GLY A 149 -7.65 8.43 17.06
N ASP A 150 -8.58 9.24 16.60
CA ASP A 150 -9.64 8.86 15.71
C ASP A 150 -9.14 8.49 14.32
N ILE A 151 -10.00 7.81 13.56
CA ILE A 151 -9.87 7.66 12.12
C ILE A 151 -10.25 8.98 11.46
N VAL A 152 -9.45 9.43 10.49
CA VAL A 152 -9.69 10.67 9.75
C VAL A 152 -9.68 10.39 8.24
N TRP A 153 -10.69 10.86 7.54
CA TRP A 153 -10.71 10.90 6.10
C TRP A 153 -9.84 12.04 5.60
N THR A 154 -8.90 11.73 4.73
CA THR A 154 -7.83 12.66 4.33
C THR A 154 -7.71 12.75 2.82
N CYS A 155 -7.05 13.81 2.34
CA CYS A 155 -6.55 13.86 0.98
C CYS A 155 -5.05 13.48 0.95
N GLN A 156 -4.59 13.02 -0.21
CA GLN A 156 -3.18 12.74 -0.44
C GLN A 156 -2.37 14.03 -0.38
N SER A 157 -1.31 14.06 0.42
CA SER A 157 -0.34 15.17 0.42
C SER A 157 0.46 15.18 -0.88
N ILE A 158 0.77 16.38 -1.38
CA ILE A 158 1.43 16.53 -2.68
C ILE A 158 2.91 16.15 -2.62
N ARG A 159 3.61 16.52 -1.54
CA ARG A 159 5.03 16.23 -1.32
C ARG A 159 5.25 15.54 0.00
N HIS A 160 6.07 14.50 0.00
CA HIS A 160 6.45 13.76 1.21
C HIS A 160 7.95 13.96 1.53
N TYR A 161 8.79 14.03 0.52
CA TYR A 161 10.23 14.13 0.65
C TYR A 161 10.86 14.88 -0.52
N ASP A 162 12.07 15.37 -0.31
CA ASP A 162 12.97 15.82 -1.36
C ASP A 162 13.96 14.72 -1.72
N GLY A 163 13.98 14.31 -2.99
CA GLY A 163 14.94 13.34 -3.51
C GLY A 163 16.26 13.99 -3.87
N LYS A 164 17.37 13.34 -3.53
CA LYS A 164 18.72 13.77 -3.90
C LYS A 164 19.57 12.57 -4.28
N VAL A 165 20.37 12.75 -5.32
CA VAL A 165 21.42 11.78 -5.68
C VAL A 165 22.74 12.23 -5.05
N ILE A 166 23.37 11.35 -4.28
CA ILE A 166 24.66 11.57 -3.64
C ILE A 166 25.67 10.66 -4.31
N GLN A 167 26.75 11.27 -4.85
CA GLN A 167 27.91 10.55 -5.38
C GLN A 167 28.87 10.23 -4.25
N GLN A 168 29.41 9.01 -4.26
CA GLN A 168 30.47 8.54 -3.39
C GLN A 168 31.44 7.65 -4.19
N GLN A 169 32.55 7.27 -3.58
CA GLN A 169 33.49 6.32 -4.18
C GLN A 169 33.61 5.08 -3.28
N ASP A 170 33.74 3.93 -3.92
CA ASP A 170 34.06 2.70 -3.21
C ASP A 170 35.55 2.68 -2.82
N PRO A 171 35.99 1.71 -1.98
CA PRO A 171 37.42 1.60 -1.58
C PRO A 171 38.42 1.43 -2.76
N MET A 172 37.92 1.11 -3.94
CA MET A 172 38.73 0.97 -5.18
C MET A 172 38.73 2.24 -6.05
N GLY A 173 38.13 3.34 -5.57
CA GLY A 173 38.02 4.61 -6.28
C GLY A 173 36.96 4.66 -7.39
N ARG A 174 36.04 3.70 -7.45
CA ARG A 174 34.97 3.68 -8.46
C ARG A 174 33.77 4.47 -7.96
N ASP A 175 33.24 5.36 -8.79
CA ASP A 175 32.07 6.16 -8.48
C ASP A 175 30.82 5.27 -8.35
N HIS A 176 30.03 5.54 -7.32
CA HIS A 176 28.68 5.02 -7.16
C HIS A 176 27.75 6.11 -6.66
N TYR A 177 26.44 5.89 -6.82
CA TYR A 177 25.43 6.91 -6.57
C TYR A 177 24.33 6.34 -5.70
N TRP A 178 23.91 7.12 -4.69
CA TRP A 178 22.82 6.78 -3.81
C TRP A 178 21.66 7.75 -4.04
N PHE A 179 20.49 7.21 -4.34
CA PHE A 179 19.26 7.98 -4.25
C PHE A 179 18.86 8.05 -2.78
N THR A 180 18.87 9.25 -2.22
CA THR A 180 18.47 9.48 -0.82
C THR A 180 17.30 10.44 -0.76
N VAL A 181 16.55 10.42 0.33
CA VAL A 181 15.39 11.25 0.54
C VAL A 181 15.51 12.00 1.86
N PHE A 182 15.03 13.22 1.86
CA PHE A 182 14.95 14.06 3.06
C PHE A 182 13.46 14.31 3.34
N PRO A 183 12.95 13.87 4.51
CA PRO A 183 11.57 14.14 4.89
C PRO A 183 11.29 15.63 4.92
N ILE A 184 10.12 16.03 4.45
CA ILE A 184 9.63 17.41 4.55
C ILE A 184 8.82 17.50 5.84
N GLU A 185 9.26 18.34 6.77
CA GLU A 185 8.65 18.46 8.09
C GLU A 185 7.29 19.15 8.08
N GLU A 186 7.09 20.08 7.15
CA GLU A 186 5.83 20.78 7.01
C GLU A 186 4.74 19.83 6.52
N VAL A 187 3.58 19.88 7.17
CA VAL A 187 2.39 19.10 6.81
C VAL A 187 1.17 20.03 6.77
N GLU A 188 0.32 19.83 5.78
CA GLU A 188 -0.92 20.55 5.60
C GLU A 188 -2.05 19.79 6.31
N GLU A 189 -2.87 20.52 7.08
CA GLU A 189 -4.02 19.95 7.77
C GLU A 189 -5.01 19.29 6.80
N GLY A 190 -5.60 18.16 7.19
CA GLY A 190 -6.50 17.37 6.37
C GLY A 190 -5.80 16.42 5.40
N THR A 191 -4.45 16.41 5.35
CA THR A 191 -3.70 15.46 4.53
C THR A 191 -3.36 14.18 5.30
N ASP A 192 -3.03 13.13 4.54
CA ASP A 192 -2.60 11.82 5.06
C ASP A 192 -1.37 11.96 5.99
N ARG A 193 -0.39 12.78 5.62
CA ARG A 193 0.80 13.05 6.43
C ARG A 193 0.47 13.76 7.73
N TRP A 194 -0.43 14.74 7.68
CA TRP A 194 -0.87 15.45 8.87
C TRP A 194 -1.55 14.51 9.86
N ALA A 195 -2.45 13.66 9.37
CA ALA A 195 -3.17 12.72 10.22
C ALA A 195 -2.19 11.78 10.94
N VAL A 196 -1.30 11.12 10.20
CA VAL A 196 -0.32 10.17 10.77
C VAL A 196 0.66 10.86 11.72
N LYS A 197 1.13 12.08 11.40
CA LYS A 197 2.00 12.87 12.28
C LYS A 197 1.32 13.24 13.61
N ASN A 198 -0.01 13.36 13.61
CA ASN A 198 -0.81 13.67 14.79
C ASN A 198 -1.43 12.42 15.46
N GLY A 199 -0.84 11.24 15.28
CA GLY A 199 -1.27 10.01 15.94
C GLY A 199 -2.61 9.44 15.44
N LYS A 200 -3.14 9.95 14.32
CA LYS A 200 -4.45 9.56 13.77
C LYS A 200 -4.31 8.56 12.64
N THR A 201 -5.24 7.61 12.55
CA THR A 201 -5.33 6.73 11.39
C THR A 201 -5.88 7.51 10.20
N SER A 202 -5.14 7.51 9.10
CA SER A 202 -5.52 8.18 7.86
C SER A 202 -6.22 7.20 6.91
N ILE A 203 -7.39 7.57 6.38
CA ILE A 203 -8.05 6.89 5.27
C ILE A 203 -8.11 7.87 4.10
N THR A 204 -7.40 7.56 3.02
CA THR A 204 -7.38 8.39 1.81
C THR A 204 -8.09 7.65 0.68
N PRO A 205 -9.27 8.11 0.22
CA PRO A 205 -9.90 7.58 -0.98
C PRO A 205 -9.09 8.01 -2.21
N MET A 206 -8.87 7.07 -3.13
CA MET A 206 -8.08 7.28 -4.32
C MET A 206 -8.83 6.86 -5.57
N ILE A 207 -8.42 7.38 -6.72
CA ILE A 207 -8.94 7.02 -8.04
C ILE A 207 -7.78 6.59 -8.95
N LEU A 208 -8.09 5.81 -9.98
CA LEU A 208 -7.11 5.41 -11.00
C LEU A 208 -6.95 6.47 -12.10
N ASP A 209 -7.97 7.28 -12.35
CA ASP A 209 -7.97 8.28 -13.40
C ASP A 209 -7.07 9.46 -13.01
N LEU A 210 -5.94 9.58 -13.71
CA LEU A 210 -4.93 10.64 -13.53
C LEU A 210 -5.19 11.87 -14.39
N THR A 211 -6.32 11.92 -15.10
CA THR A 211 -6.67 13.05 -15.95
C THR A 211 -6.87 14.31 -15.11
N ASN A 212 -6.19 15.40 -15.44
CA ASN A 212 -6.50 16.70 -14.86
C ASN A 212 -7.85 17.19 -15.43
N LYS A 213 -8.94 16.77 -14.78
CA LYS A 213 -10.32 17.03 -15.23
C LYS A 213 -10.58 18.54 -15.41
N LYS A 214 -10.07 19.37 -14.52
CA LYS A 214 -10.22 20.84 -14.61
C LYS A 214 -9.65 21.39 -15.92
N ILE A 215 -8.46 20.95 -16.32
CA ILE A 215 -7.86 21.38 -17.58
C ILE A 215 -8.59 20.76 -18.77
N TRP A 216 -8.92 19.46 -18.68
CA TRP A 216 -9.63 18.77 -19.75
C TRP A 216 -10.99 19.40 -20.04
N GLU A 217 -11.80 19.69 -19.02
CA GLU A 217 -13.09 20.37 -19.15
C GLU A 217 -12.94 21.76 -19.78
N ALA A 218 -11.95 22.56 -19.31
CA ALA A 218 -11.70 23.90 -19.84
C ALA A 218 -11.24 23.92 -21.33
N LYS A 219 -10.77 22.79 -21.86
CA LYS A 219 -10.33 22.65 -23.26
C LYS A 219 -11.40 22.06 -24.18
N ASN A 220 -12.48 21.50 -23.62
CA ASN A 220 -13.55 20.85 -24.36
C ASN A 220 -14.91 21.55 -24.22
N GLN A 221 -14.92 22.75 -23.60
CA GLN A 221 -16.00 23.72 -23.64
C GLN A 221 -15.77 24.70 -24.81
#